data_07ccd94b06d7a8bb7de56725f817a75a
#
_entry.id   07ccd94b06d7a8bb7de56725f817a75a
#
_cell.length_a   1.000
_cell.length_b   1.000
_cell.length_c   1.000
_cell.angle_alpha   90.00
_cell.angle_beta   90.00
_cell.angle_gamma   90.00
#
_symmetry.space_group_name_H-M   'P 1'
#
loop_
_entity.id
_entity.type
_entity.pdbx_description
1 polymer ?
#
loop_
_entity_poly.entity_id
_entity_poly.type
_entity_poly.pdbx_seq_one_letter_code
_entity_poly.pdbx_strand_id
1 'polypeptide(L)'
;AYTDLANVISPNSHERTDIVSVSSIIYSMAPSLTGLFVPMLSTLTGGLNSITTYRIIHPLVAVVGLLLSYVAYAGTRERIIVAESHVTQFKFSDAFRAVAKNKYFWITSLAGWLGFLEGAVGVIIGWTFIYAYPNRMGLYGVATTLIGNAALWAMLICPIAIRVLGKRNLLIWCNVTNVVLIGLLYPLYNNIPALIILYYLNGFVNSFSIVYTPGINADMRDYQQYFTGERIDGMFGAVGIIGSFIGMFTGMVLPTIYQMLGLEDNYDVLEVASFREDMFDVLIIAAVIGAALNFVPYLFYDLTETKQRGIVKVLKIRAMFEDYGNGILRDESIVEAIDIIDEANLLYKDRTLMTTKDDIKKAERLPARTPEEKEFKKNEIKRLKAAYKEFNTQNRGNP
;
A
#
# COMPACT_ATOMS: atom_id res chain seq x y z
N ALA A 1 -17.49 -2.99 1.55
CA ALA A 1 -18.02 -3.27 2.90
C ALA A 1 -16.99 -4.03 3.78
N TYR A 2 -16.53 -5.23 3.39
CA TYR A 2 -15.64 -6.06 4.24
C TYR A 2 -14.26 -5.42 4.45
N THR A 3 -13.66 -4.83 3.43
CA THR A 3 -12.38 -4.10 3.48
C THR A 3 -12.46 -2.82 4.31
N ASP A 4 -13.64 -2.20 4.36
CA ASP A 4 -13.85 -0.98 5.15
C ASP A 4 -14.09 -1.26 6.63
N LEU A 5 -14.50 -2.49 6.96
CA LEU A 5 -14.73 -2.93 8.33
C LEU A 5 -13.46 -2.79 9.20
N ALA A 6 -12.29 -3.11 8.66
CA ALA A 6 -11.02 -2.94 9.36
C ALA A 6 -10.75 -1.48 9.78
N ASN A 7 -11.31 -0.52 9.05
CA ASN A 7 -11.14 0.91 9.33
C ASN A 7 -12.06 1.41 10.48
N VAL A 8 -13.16 0.69 10.77
CA VAL A 8 -14.15 1.08 11.79
C VAL A 8 -14.09 0.23 13.05
N ILE A 9 -13.28 -0.82 13.09
CA ILE A 9 -13.10 -1.69 14.26
C ILE A 9 -12.26 -1.02 15.35
N SER A 10 -11.21 -0.27 14.99
CA SER A 10 -10.32 0.38 15.95
C SER A 10 -9.92 1.79 15.51
N PRO A 11 -9.95 2.78 16.42
CA PRO A 11 -9.42 4.11 16.16
C PRO A 11 -7.88 4.15 16.15
N ASN A 12 -7.20 3.11 16.66
CA ASN A 12 -5.75 3.04 16.78
C ASN A 12 -5.11 2.52 15.48
N SER A 13 -4.23 3.31 14.88
CA SER A 13 -3.55 2.95 13.61
C SER A 13 -2.67 1.69 13.75
N HIS A 14 -2.08 1.45 14.93
CA HIS A 14 -1.27 0.25 15.17
C HIS A 14 -2.15 -1.00 15.27
N GLU A 15 -3.25 -0.93 16.02
CA GLU A 15 -4.21 -2.04 16.12
C GLU A 15 -4.84 -2.36 14.75
N ARG A 16 -5.17 -1.34 13.94
CA ARG A 16 -5.64 -1.55 12.56
C ARG A 16 -4.60 -2.30 11.72
N THR A 17 -3.32 -1.94 11.86
CA THR A 17 -2.23 -2.63 11.14
C THR A 17 -2.10 -4.09 11.59
N ASP A 18 -2.23 -4.35 12.88
CA ASP A 18 -2.17 -5.71 13.42
C ASP A 18 -3.38 -6.54 12.96
N ILE A 19 -4.60 -5.98 12.96
CA ILE A 19 -5.82 -6.63 12.45
C ILE A 19 -5.67 -6.95 10.96
N VAL A 20 -5.20 -5.99 10.15
CA VAL A 20 -4.96 -6.19 8.71
C VAL A 20 -3.89 -7.25 8.49
N SER A 21 -2.84 -7.29 9.30
CA SER A 21 -1.78 -8.30 9.20
C SER A 21 -2.31 -9.71 9.47
N VAL A 22 -3.06 -9.90 10.55
CA VAL A 22 -3.69 -11.19 10.87
C VAL A 22 -4.68 -11.60 9.78
N SER A 23 -5.52 -10.69 9.31
CA SER A 23 -6.45 -10.95 8.21
C SER A 23 -5.69 -11.36 6.93
N SER A 24 -4.58 -10.69 6.61
CA SER A 24 -3.77 -10.97 5.44
C SER A 24 -3.10 -12.35 5.51
N ILE A 25 -2.66 -12.77 6.71
CA ILE A 25 -2.13 -14.13 6.93
C ILE A 25 -3.22 -15.18 6.61
N ILE A 26 -4.43 -14.98 7.13
CA ILE A 26 -5.57 -15.87 6.86
C ILE A 26 -5.90 -15.88 5.36
N TYR A 27 -5.92 -14.73 4.70
CA TYR A 27 -6.13 -14.64 3.26
C TYR A 27 -5.07 -15.38 2.45
N SER A 28 -3.79 -15.31 2.86
CA SER A 28 -2.70 -16.00 2.17
C SER A 28 -2.75 -17.52 2.32
N MET A 29 -3.46 -18.03 3.32
CA MET A 29 -3.71 -19.47 3.45
C MET A 29 -4.68 -20.02 2.40
N ALA A 30 -5.61 -19.20 1.90
CA ALA A 30 -6.62 -19.64 0.93
C ALA A 30 -6.00 -20.13 -0.40
N PRO A 31 -5.04 -19.42 -1.06
CA PRO A 31 -4.34 -19.94 -2.23
C PRO A 31 -3.56 -21.22 -1.95
N SER A 32 -2.93 -21.34 -0.78
CA SER A 32 -2.20 -22.55 -0.38
C SER A 32 -3.13 -23.75 -0.19
N LEU A 33 -4.28 -23.55 0.45
CA LEU A 33 -5.29 -24.57 0.61
C LEU A 33 -5.88 -24.98 -0.74
N THR A 34 -6.25 -24.02 -1.59
CA THR A 34 -6.77 -24.32 -2.94
C THR A 34 -5.72 -25.00 -3.80
N GLY A 35 -4.45 -24.59 -3.72
CA GLY A 35 -3.33 -25.21 -4.41
C GLY A 35 -3.10 -26.66 -4.00
N LEU A 36 -3.46 -27.05 -2.77
CA LEU A 36 -3.39 -28.42 -2.30
C LEU A 36 -4.67 -29.21 -2.65
N PHE A 37 -5.85 -28.65 -2.34
CA PHE A 37 -7.12 -29.37 -2.49
C PHE A 37 -7.57 -29.54 -3.95
N VAL A 38 -7.29 -28.55 -4.82
CA VAL A 38 -7.72 -28.61 -6.23
C VAL A 38 -7.04 -29.79 -6.97
N PRO A 39 -5.71 -29.98 -6.93
CA PRO A 39 -5.07 -31.13 -7.54
C PRO A 39 -5.53 -32.46 -6.93
N MET A 40 -5.69 -32.52 -5.61
CA MET A 40 -6.16 -33.72 -4.93
C MET A 40 -7.57 -34.13 -5.38
N LEU A 41 -8.50 -33.20 -5.46
CA LEU A 41 -9.86 -33.43 -5.96
C LEU A 41 -9.87 -33.74 -7.45
N SER A 42 -8.97 -33.14 -8.23
CA SER A 42 -8.89 -33.35 -9.66
C SER A 42 -8.56 -34.80 -10.04
N THR A 43 -7.79 -35.53 -9.19
CA THR A 43 -7.50 -36.94 -9.42
C THR A 43 -8.77 -37.82 -9.39
N LEU A 44 -9.79 -37.40 -8.63
CA LEU A 44 -11.08 -38.10 -8.51
C LEU A 44 -12.08 -37.69 -9.60
N THR A 45 -11.86 -36.57 -10.29
CA THR A 45 -12.84 -35.93 -11.20
C THR A 45 -12.40 -35.87 -12.64
N GLY A 46 -11.29 -36.53 -13.00
CA GLY A 46 -10.81 -36.66 -14.38
C GLY A 46 -9.66 -35.72 -14.75
N GLY A 47 -8.97 -35.13 -13.75
CA GLY A 47 -7.76 -34.32 -13.94
C GLY A 47 -8.02 -32.81 -13.99
N LEU A 48 -6.95 -32.03 -13.93
CA LEU A 48 -7.00 -30.55 -13.92
C LEU A 48 -7.58 -29.94 -15.20
N ASN A 49 -7.53 -30.65 -16.32
CA ASN A 49 -8.10 -30.20 -17.60
C ASN A 49 -9.58 -30.59 -17.79
N SER A 50 -10.15 -31.31 -16.82
CA SER A 50 -11.55 -31.76 -16.90
C SER A 50 -12.51 -30.66 -16.43
N ILE A 51 -13.50 -30.34 -17.27
CA ILE A 51 -14.56 -29.36 -16.92
C ILE A 51 -15.38 -29.85 -15.71
N THR A 52 -15.48 -31.15 -15.50
CA THR A 52 -16.19 -31.77 -14.38
C THR A 52 -15.53 -31.42 -13.06
N THR A 53 -14.19 -31.35 -13.02
CA THR A 53 -13.41 -30.93 -11.86
C THR A 53 -13.85 -29.54 -11.38
N TYR A 54 -13.91 -28.57 -12.29
CA TYR A 54 -14.26 -27.19 -11.95
C TYR A 54 -15.75 -27.01 -11.66
N ARG A 55 -16.63 -27.80 -12.27
CA ARG A 55 -18.07 -27.83 -11.92
C ARG A 55 -18.34 -28.29 -10.50
N ILE A 56 -17.46 -29.06 -9.90
CA ILE A 56 -17.56 -29.51 -8.50
C ILE A 56 -16.85 -28.54 -7.57
N ILE A 57 -15.65 -28.12 -7.91
CA ILE A 57 -14.78 -27.29 -7.04
C ILE A 57 -15.36 -25.89 -6.85
N HIS A 58 -15.81 -25.22 -7.91
CA HIS A 58 -16.31 -23.84 -7.79
C HIS A 58 -17.53 -23.71 -6.87
N PRO A 59 -18.58 -24.53 -6.98
CA PRO A 59 -19.70 -24.49 -6.03
C PRO A 59 -19.28 -24.82 -4.60
N LEU A 60 -18.38 -25.79 -4.41
CA LEU A 60 -17.88 -26.17 -3.09
C LEU A 60 -17.16 -24.99 -2.41
N VAL A 61 -16.24 -24.35 -3.12
CA VAL A 61 -15.51 -23.18 -2.62
C VAL A 61 -16.46 -22.01 -2.35
N ALA A 62 -17.47 -21.81 -3.22
CA ALA A 62 -18.47 -20.76 -3.03
C ALA A 62 -19.31 -20.99 -1.76
N VAL A 63 -19.75 -22.22 -1.50
CA VAL A 63 -20.50 -22.56 -0.28
C VAL A 63 -19.65 -22.33 0.97
N VAL A 64 -18.38 -22.80 0.97
CA VAL A 64 -17.45 -22.58 2.10
C VAL A 64 -17.24 -21.08 2.31
N GLY A 65 -17.03 -20.32 1.23
CA GLY A 65 -16.86 -18.87 1.29
C GLY A 65 -18.08 -18.14 1.86
N LEU A 66 -19.29 -18.53 1.48
CA LEU A 66 -20.54 -18.00 2.03
C LEU A 66 -20.70 -18.30 3.52
N LEU A 67 -20.40 -19.53 3.95
CA LEU A 67 -20.46 -19.92 5.36
C LEU A 67 -19.46 -19.10 6.20
N LEU A 68 -18.22 -18.96 5.74
CA LEU A 68 -17.22 -18.13 6.42
C LEU A 68 -17.62 -16.65 6.46
N SER A 69 -18.21 -16.14 5.39
CA SER A 69 -18.73 -14.75 5.34
C SER A 69 -19.88 -14.55 6.32
N TYR A 70 -20.76 -15.55 6.48
CA TYR A 70 -21.83 -15.49 7.47
C TYR A 70 -21.29 -15.50 8.91
N VAL A 71 -20.29 -16.32 9.20
CA VAL A 71 -19.62 -16.34 10.52
C VAL A 71 -18.99 -14.97 10.81
N ALA A 72 -18.32 -14.39 9.83
CA ALA A 72 -17.74 -13.05 9.95
C ALA A 72 -18.82 -11.98 10.23
N TYR A 73 -19.94 -12.03 9.50
CA TYR A 73 -21.08 -11.12 9.71
C TYR A 73 -21.67 -11.25 11.11
N ALA A 74 -21.90 -12.46 11.58
CA ALA A 74 -22.49 -12.73 12.89
C ALA A 74 -21.56 -12.35 14.07
N GLY A 75 -20.24 -12.45 13.86
CA GLY A 75 -19.23 -12.20 14.91
C GLY A 75 -18.70 -10.76 14.97
N THR A 76 -19.02 -9.93 13.98
CA THR A 76 -18.42 -8.58 13.88
C THR A 76 -19.42 -7.50 14.30
N ARG A 77 -18.98 -6.58 15.17
CA ARG A 77 -19.76 -5.39 15.55
C ARG A 77 -18.92 -4.15 15.29
N GLU A 78 -19.54 -3.15 14.69
CA GLU A 78 -18.94 -1.83 14.53
C GLU A 78 -18.80 -1.19 15.91
N ARG A 79 -17.59 -0.76 16.28
CA ARG A 79 -17.31 -0.09 17.56
C ARG A 79 -17.24 1.43 17.42
N ILE A 80 -16.98 1.92 16.21
CA ILE A 80 -17.00 3.34 15.92
C ILE A 80 -18.40 3.65 15.40
N ILE A 81 -19.27 4.10 16.30
CA ILE A 81 -20.58 4.63 15.93
C ILE A 81 -20.33 6.09 15.52
N VAL A 82 -20.36 6.34 14.21
CA VAL A 82 -20.48 7.72 13.71
C VAL A 82 -21.92 8.13 13.98
N ALA A 83 -22.13 9.19 14.75
CA ALA A 83 -23.46 9.70 15.01
C ALA A 83 -24.16 10.01 13.66
N GLU A 84 -25.46 9.70 13.56
CA GLU A 84 -26.25 9.93 12.32
C GLU A 84 -26.21 11.39 11.85
N SER A 85 -25.94 12.34 12.75
CA SER A 85 -25.73 13.76 12.46
C SER A 85 -24.50 14.05 11.59
N HIS A 86 -23.55 13.11 11.47
CA HIS A 86 -22.34 13.26 10.67
C HIS A 86 -22.42 12.62 9.27
N VAL A 87 -23.56 12.00 8.92
CA VAL A 87 -23.80 11.52 7.56
C VAL A 87 -24.22 12.71 6.70
N THR A 88 -23.28 13.55 6.35
CA THR A 88 -23.49 14.65 5.42
C THR A 88 -23.81 14.10 4.03
N GLN A 89 -24.95 14.50 3.47
CA GLN A 89 -25.30 14.19 2.08
C GLN A 89 -24.47 15.08 1.15
N PHE A 90 -23.34 14.54 0.67
CA PHE A 90 -22.50 15.24 -0.29
C PHE A 90 -23.04 15.10 -1.71
N LYS A 91 -22.93 16.20 -2.48
CA LYS A 91 -23.01 16.09 -3.94
C LYS A 91 -21.72 15.43 -4.43
N PHE A 92 -21.85 14.48 -5.36
CA PHE A 92 -20.73 13.77 -5.96
C PHE A 92 -19.62 14.71 -6.45
N SER A 93 -20.00 15.86 -7.04
CA SER A 93 -19.04 16.87 -7.54
C SER A 93 -18.17 17.49 -6.46
N ASP A 94 -18.73 17.72 -5.26
CA ASP A 94 -18.02 18.40 -4.17
C ASP A 94 -17.05 17.41 -3.49
N ALA A 95 -17.49 16.19 -3.31
CA ALA A 95 -16.66 15.11 -2.80
C ALA A 95 -15.54 14.76 -3.79
N PHE A 96 -15.79 14.74 -5.09
CA PHE A 96 -14.76 14.58 -6.11
C PHE A 96 -13.71 15.70 -6.04
N ARG A 97 -14.15 16.97 -5.95
CA ARG A 97 -13.25 18.11 -5.78
C ARG A 97 -12.39 18.00 -4.51
N ALA A 98 -12.97 17.50 -3.42
CA ALA A 98 -12.28 17.32 -2.17
C ALA A 98 -11.18 16.24 -2.29
N VAL A 99 -11.49 15.07 -2.87
CA VAL A 99 -10.51 14.02 -3.15
C VAL A 99 -9.45 14.50 -4.14
N ALA A 100 -9.84 15.26 -5.17
CA ALA A 100 -8.92 15.81 -6.16
C ALA A 100 -7.87 16.76 -5.58
N LYS A 101 -8.15 17.38 -4.43
CA LYS A 101 -7.18 18.22 -3.70
C LYS A 101 -6.20 17.40 -2.83
N ASN A 102 -6.44 16.12 -2.63
CA ASN A 102 -5.59 15.27 -1.82
C ASN A 102 -4.37 14.81 -2.63
N LYS A 103 -3.20 15.39 -2.32
CA LYS A 103 -1.96 15.06 -3.03
C LYS A 103 -1.55 13.59 -2.88
N TYR A 104 -1.83 12.95 -1.73
CA TYR A 104 -1.47 11.56 -1.48
C TYR A 104 -2.32 10.60 -2.31
N PHE A 105 -3.59 10.96 -2.55
CA PHE A 105 -4.44 10.22 -3.46
C PHE A 105 -3.84 10.18 -4.88
N TRP A 106 -3.37 11.32 -5.39
CA TRP A 106 -2.75 11.37 -6.72
C TRP A 106 -1.44 10.63 -6.77
N ILE A 107 -0.60 10.72 -5.74
CA ILE A 107 0.68 10.00 -5.67
C ILE A 107 0.45 8.49 -5.75
N THR A 108 -0.46 7.95 -4.94
CA THR A 108 -0.74 6.51 -4.92
C THR A 108 -1.45 6.03 -6.17
N SER A 109 -2.38 6.83 -6.71
CA SER A 109 -3.10 6.50 -7.94
C SER A 109 -2.19 6.53 -9.16
N LEU A 110 -1.37 7.58 -9.31
CA LEU A 110 -0.40 7.69 -10.41
C LEU A 110 0.62 6.56 -10.36
N ALA A 111 1.13 6.20 -9.18
CA ALA A 111 2.04 5.08 -9.05
C ALA A 111 1.41 3.79 -9.59
N GLY A 112 0.18 3.47 -9.17
CA GLY A 112 -0.51 2.27 -9.66
C GLY A 112 -0.83 2.32 -11.16
N TRP A 113 -1.19 3.50 -11.69
CA TRP A 113 -1.51 3.63 -13.13
C TRP A 113 -0.27 3.55 -14.01
N LEU A 114 0.83 4.16 -13.60
CA LEU A 114 2.08 4.15 -14.36
C LEU A 114 2.81 2.80 -14.28
N GLY A 115 2.57 2.04 -13.20
CA GLY A 115 3.21 0.73 -12.97
C GLY A 115 2.60 -0.44 -13.74
N PHE A 116 1.65 -0.23 -14.64
CA PHE A 116 0.90 -1.30 -15.30
C PHE A 116 1.77 -2.31 -16.08
N LEU A 117 2.94 -1.91 -16.56
CA LEU A 117 3.88 -2.80 -17.26
C LEU A 117 4.68 -3.71 -16.30
N GLU A 118 4.71 -3.42 -15.02
CA GLU A 118 5.46 -4.22 -14.02
C GLU A 118 5.08 -5.70 -14.04
N GLY A 119 3.80 -5.98 -14.29
CA GLY A 119 3.27 -7.35 -14.40
C GLY A 119 3.78 -8.16 -15.60
N ALA A 120 4.49 -7.54 -16.55
CA ALA A 120 4.94 -8.20 -17.79
C ALA A 120 5.84 -9.41 -17.52
N VAL A 121 6.63 -9.38 -16.43
CA VAL A 121 7.48 -10.52 -16.04
C VAL A 121 6.69 -11.72 -15.51
N GLY A 122 5.43 -11.56 -15.13
CA GLY A 122 4.64 -12.62 -14.48
C GLY A 122 4.52 -13.93 -15.28
N VAL A 123 4.62 -13.85 -16.59
CA VAL A 123 4.50 -15.02 -17.49
C VAL A 123 5.83 -15.76 -17.71
N ILE A 124 6.99 -15.12 -17.51
CA ILE A 124 8.31 -15.63 -17.90
C ILE A 124 8.62 -16.96 -17.21
N ILE A 125 8.40 -17.06 -15.90
CA ILE A 125 8.69 -18.30 -15.19
C ILE A 125 7.82 -19.46 -15.71
N GLY A 126 6.53 -19.21 -15.98
CA GLY A 126 5.64 -20.21 -16.56
C GLY A 126 6.08 -20.65 -17.94
N TRP A 127 6.34 -19.70 -18.83
CA TRP A 127 6.78 -19.99 -20.20
C TRP A 127 8.15 -20.66 -20.24
N THR A 128 9.07 -20.32 -19.32
CA THR A 128 10.36 -21.01 -19.19
C THR A 128 10.16 -22.49 -18.93
N PHE A 129 9.29 -22.88 -18.01
CA PHE A 129 9.09 -24.29 -17.70
C PHE A 129 8.22 -25.01 -18.72
N ILE A 130 7.22 -24.35 -19.30
CA ILE A 130 6.32 -24.97 -20.30
C ILE A 130 7.04 -25.22 -21.61
N TYR A 131 7.80 -24.25 -22.11
CA TYR A 131 8.36 -24.30 -23.47
C TYR A 131 9.87 -24.60 -23.53
N ALA A 132 10.65 -24.19 -22.50
CA ALA A 132 12.09 -24.48 -22.49
C ALA A 132 12.43 -25.76 -21.73
N TYR A 133 11.70 -26.07 -20.65
CA TYR A 133 12.02 -27.21 -19.78
C TYR A 133 10.79 -28.06 -19.45
N PRO A 134 10.04 -28.59 -20.46
CA PRO A 134 8.79 -29.34 -20.21
C PRO A 134 9.01 -30.59 -19.34
N ASN A 135 10.22 -31.17 -19.39
CA ASN A 135 10.59 -32.34 -18.59
C ASN A 135 10.83 -32.01 -17.11
N ARG A 136 10.78 -30.73 -16.68
CA ARG A 136 11.03 -30.27 -15.32
C ARG A 136 9.80 -29.65 -14.65
N MET A 137 8.59 -30.05 -15.06
CA MET A 137 7.33 -29.52 -14.49
C MET A 137 7.20 -29.77 -12.97
N GLY A 138 7.79 -30.86 -12.45
CA GLY A 138 7.87 -31.07 -11.01
C GLY A 138 8.63 -29.97 -10.27
N LEU A 139 9.74 -29.48 -10.85
CA LEU A 139 10.51 -28.37 -10.31
C LEU A 139 9.69 -27.05 -10.40
N TYR A 140 8.92 -26.85 -11.46
CA TYR A 140 8.00 -25.72 -11.58
C TYR A 140 6.96 -25.70 -10.45
N GLY A 141 6.35 -26.85 -10.14
CA GLY A 141 5.41 -26.96 -9.03
C GLY A 141 6.05 -26.61 -7.67
N VAL A 142 7.28 -27.08 -7.41
CA VAL A 142 8.03 -26.68 -6.22
C VAL A 142 8.34 -25.18 -6.22
N ALA A 143 8.78 -24.63 -7.33
CA ALA A 143 9.13 -23.22 -7.47
C ALA A 143 7.92 -22.32 -7.19
N THR A 144 6.77 -22.60 -7.82
CA THR A 144 5.53 -21.82 -7.61
C THR A 144 5.02 -21.93 -6.18
N THR A 145 5.16 -23.08 -5.53
CA THR A 145 4.83 -23.24 -4.11
C THR A 145 5.73 -22.41 -3.22
N LEU A 146 7.04 -22.42 -3.45
CA LEU A 146 7.99 -21.59 -2.72
C LEU A 146 7.70 -20.10 -2.89
N ILE A 147 7.48 -19.66 -4.14
CA ILE A 147 7.15 -18.26 -4.46
C ILE A 147 5.84 -17.84 -3.78
N GLY A 148 4.81 -18.70 -3.80
CA GLY A 148 3.54 -18.44 -3.11
C GLY A 148 3.71 -18.30 -1.59
N ASN A 149 4.59 -19.11 -0.99
CA ASN A 149 4.89 -19.04 0.45
C ASN A 149 5.70 -17.78 0.84
N ALA A 150 6.34 -17.10 -0.10
CA ALA A 150 7.07 -15.86 0.18
C ALA A 150 6.15 -14.80 0.81
N ALA A 151 4.88 -14.75 0.41
CA ALA A 151 3.88 -13.84 0.95
C ALA A 151 3.64 -14.04 2.45
N LEU A 152 3.62 -15.29 2.94
CA LEU A 152 3.45 -15.58 4.37
C LEU A 152 4.56 -14.94 5.22
N TRP A 153 5.81 -15.14 4.81
CA TRP A 153 6.95 -14.58 5.52
C TRP A 153 6.97 -13.05 5.47
N ALA A 154 6.63 -12.47 4.31
CA ALA A 154 6.52 -11.04 4.15
C ALA A 154 5.48 -10.44 5.11
N MET A 155 4.31 -11.05 5.21
CA MET A 155 3.21 -10.60 6.09
C MET A 155 3.59 -10.68 7.58
N LEU A 156 4.33 -11.71 7.99
CA LEU A 156 4.80 -11.85 9.37
C LEU A 156 5.87 -10.79 9.72
N ILE A 157 6.75 -10.46 8.78
CA ILE A 157 7.86 -9.53 8.99
C ILE A 157 7.41 -8.07 8.83
N CYS A 158 6.41 -7.80 7.99
CA CYS A 158 5.99 -6.45 7.64
C CYS A 158 5.63 -5.56 8.84
N PRO A 159 4.87 -6.00 9.86
CA PRO A 159 4.58 -5.16 11.03
C PRO A 159 5.85 -4.74 11.78
N ILE A 160 6.84 -5.62 11.86
CA ILE A 160 8.14 -5.33 12.49
C ILE A 160 8.89 -4.30 11.63
N ALA A 161 8.93 -4.51 10.32
CA ALA A 161 9.56 -3.59 9.38
C ALA A 161 8.92 -2.19 9.43
N ILE A 162 7.58 -2.10 9.53
CA ILE A 162 6.85 -0.84 9.69
C ILE A 162 7.24 -0.14 11.00
N ARG A 163 7.38 -0.87 12.10
CA ARG A 163 7.76 -0.28 13.40
C ARG A 163 9.19 0.29 13.39
N VAL A 164 10.10 -0.35 12.65
CA VAL A 164 11.52 0.05 12.60
C VAL A 164 11.76 1.14 11.55
N LEU A 165 11.24 0.96 10.34
CA LEU A 165 11.53 1.84 9.20
C LEU A 165 10.48 2.92 8.97
N GLY A 166 9.25 2.68 9.45
CA GLY A 166 8.08 3.47 9.09
C GLY A 166 7.48 3.08 7.73
N LYS A 167 6.17 3.32 7.56
CA LYS A 167 5.42 2.94 6.33
C LYS A 167 6.01 3.59 5.08
N ARG A 168 6.35 4.88 5.16
CA ARG A 168 6.92 5.64 4.03
C ARG A 168 8.24 5.07 3.55
N ASN A 169 9.18 4.84 4.47
CA ASN A 169 10.50 4.35 4.10
C ASN A 169 10.42 2.91 3.59
N LEU A 170 9.59 2.08 4.22
CA LEU A 170 9.35 0.71 3.77
C LEU A 170 8.78 0.70 2.35
N LEU A 171 7.77 1.54 2.06
CA LEU A 171 7.21 1.71 0.71
C LEU A 171 8.31 2.03 -0.32
N ILE A 172 9.17 3.00 -0.02
CA ILE A 172 10.27 3.39 -0.91
C ILE A 172 11.26 2.24 -1.10
N TRP A 173 11.69 1.59 -0.02
CA TRP A 173 12.63 0.48 -0.08
C TRP A 173 12.09 -0.71 -0.85
N CYS A 174 10.81 -1.08 -0.65
CA CYS A 174 10.18 -2.16 -1.41
C CYS A 174 10.16 -1.85 -2.91
N ASN A 175 9.78 -0.64 -3.31
CA ASN A 175 9.75 -0.27 -4.73
C ASN A 175 11.14 -0.22 -5.37
N VAL A 176 12.14 0.33 -4.68
CA VAL A 176 13.53 0.32 -5.18
C VAL A 176 14.04 -1.10 -5.35
N THR A 177 13.83 -1.95 -4.33
CA THR A 177 14.25 -3.35 -4.38
C THR A 177 13.54 -4.10 -5.51
N ASN A 178 12.26 -3.82 -5.73
CA ASN A 178 11.48 -4.40 -6.82
C ASN A 178 12.07 -4.08 -8.20
N VAL A 179 12.38 -2.79 -8.47
CA VAL A 179 13.05 -2.38 -9.71
C VAL A 179 14.37 -3.12 -9.91
N VAL A 180 15.17 -3.24 -8.85
CA VAL A 180 16.46 -3.95 -8.93
C VAL A 180 16.26 -5.45 -9.20
N LEU A 181 15.32 -6.11 -8.51
CA LEU A 181 15.07 -7.54 -8.69
C LEU A 181 14.56 -7.86 -10.10
N ILE A 182 13.64 -7.03 -10.63
CA ILE A 182 13.16 -7.17 -12.02
C ILE A 182 14.32 -6.93 -13.00
N GLY A 183 15.16 -5.92 -12.78
CA GLY A 183 16.32 -5.66 -13.61
C GLY A 183 17.35 -6.79 -13.62
N LEU A 184 17.54 -7.47 -12.48
CA LEU A 184 18.41 -8.63 -12.38
C LEU A 184 17.89 -9.87 -13.12
N LEU A 185 16.60 -9.92 -13.46
CA LEU A 185 16.08 -10.99 -14.33
C LEU A 185 16.75 -10.96 -15.70
N TYR A 186 17.04 -9.78 -16.27
CA TYR A 186 17.59 -9.63 -17.61
C TYR A 186 18.86 -10.47 -17.86
N PRO A 187 19.92 -10.39 -17.03
CA PRO A 187 21.10 -11.22 -17.22
C PRO A 187 20.95 -12.65 -16.67
N LEU A 188 19.91 -12.96 -15.88
CA LEU A 188 19.85 -14.18 -15.07
C LEU A 188 18.68 -15.10 -15.39
N TYR A 189 17.73 -14.72 -16.27
CA TYR A 189 16.52 -15.53 -16.51
C TYR A 189 16.82 -16.92 -17.11
N ASN A 190 17.94 -17.07 -17.82
CA ASN A 190 18.39 -18.36 -18.36
C ASN A 190 18.92 -19.33 -17.27
N ASN A 191 19.23 -18.81 -16.08
CA ASN A 191 19.67 -19.62 -14.96
C ASN A 191 18.48 -19.97 -14.04
N ILE A 192 17.98 -21.23 -14.13
CA ILE A 192 16.78 -21.66 -13.41
C ILE A 192 16.86 -21.41 -11.89
N PRO A 193 17.93 -21.76 -11.16
CA PRO A 193 18.05 -21.42 -9.74
C PRO A 193 17.96 -19.92 -9.46
N ALA A 194 18.66 -19.09 -10.26
CA ALA A 194 18.62 -17.64 -10.12
C ALA A 194 17.21 -17.09 -10.40
N LEU A 195 16.55 -17.60 -11.46
CA LEU A 195 15.18 -17.25 -11.80
C LEU A 195 14.23 -17.50 -10.63
N ILE A 196 14.26 -18.69 -10.04
CA ILE A 196 13.39 -19.05 -8.89
C ILE A 196 13.67 -18.14 -7.69
N ILE A 197 14.95 -17.90 -7.37
CA ILE A 197 15.34 -17.02 -6.25
C ILE A 197 14.84 -15.59 -6.49
N LEU A 198 15.02 -15.05 -7.69
CA LEU A 198 14.58 -13.70 -8.02
C LEU A 198 13.06 -13.55 -7.93
N TYR A 199 12.30 -14.52 -8.44
CA TYR A 199 10.85 -14.52 -8.29
C TYR A 199 10.41 -14.68 -6.83
N TYR A 200 11.09 -15.50 -6.05
CA TYR A 200 10.83 -15.62 -4.61
C TYR A 200 11.04 -14.30 -3.90
N LEU A 201 12.20 -13.64 -4.12
CA LEU A 201 12.53 -12.36 -3.51
C LEU A 201 11.59 -11.24 -3.99
N ASN A 202 11.24 -11.22 -5.29
CA ASN A 202 10.29 -10.28 -5.84
C ASN A 202 8.89 -10.46 -5.21
N GLY A 203 8.39 -11.70 -5.14
CA GLY A 203 7.15 -12.04 -4.47
C GLY A 203 7.16 -11.67 -2.98
N PHE A 204 8.28 -11.90 -2.29
CA PHE A 204 8.47 -11.52 -0.88
C PHE A 204 8.34 -9.99 -0.70
N VAL A 205 9.08 -9.21 -1.48
CA VAL A 205 9.08 -7.74 -1.39
C VAL A 205 7.71 -7.15 -1.77
N ASN A 206 7.09 -7.63 -2.84
CA ASN A 206 5.79 -7.15 -3.29
C ASN A 206 4.67 -7.46 -2.28
N SER A 207 4.79 -8.57 -1.57
CA SER A 207 3.79 -8.96 -0.56
C SER A 207 3.75 -8.05 0.67
N PHE A 208 4.78 -7.25 0.94
CA PHE A 208 4.70 -6.21 1.97
C PHE A 208 3.58 -5.21 1.69
N SER A 209 3.26 -4.97 0.40
CA SER A 209 2.20 -4.04 -0.01
C SER A 209 0.82 -4.45 0.51
N ILE A 210 0.58 -5.75 0.68
CA ILE A 210 -0.70 -6.27 1.21
C ILE A 210 -0.96 -5.76 2.62
N VAL A 211 0.10 -5.55 3.42
CA VAL A 211 -0.01 -5.09 4.81
C VAL A 211 0.07 -3.56 4.91
N TYR A 212 1.03 -2.90 4.22
CA TYR A 212 1.20 -1.47 4.38
C TYR A 212 0.19 -0.63 3.58
N THR A 213 -0.32 -1.11 2.45
CA THR A 213 -1.24 -0.32 1.59
C THR A 213 -2.55 0.05 2.29
N PRO A 214 -3.25 -0.87 3.00
CA PRO A 214 -4.42 -0.49 3.78
C PRO A 214 -4.10 0.58 4.83
N GLY A 215 -2.94 0.51 5.48
CA GLY A 215 -2.47 1.52 6.43
C GLY A 215 -2.23 2.88 5.76
N ILE A 216 -1.60 2.91 4.60
CA ILE A 216 -1.39 4.13 3.79
C ILE A 216 -2.73 4.72 3.35
N ASN A 217 -3.68 3.89 2.93
CA ASN A 217 -5.02 4.33 2.54
C ASN A 217 -5.79 4.94 3.72
N ALA A 218 -5.67 4.36 4.92
CA ALA A 218 -6.27 4.94 6.13
C ALA A 218 -5.63 6.30 6.46
N ASP A 219 -4.30 6.40 6.43
CA ASP A 219 -3.57 7.64 6.68
C ASP A 219 -3.94 8.74 5.65
N MET A 220 -4.17 8.37 4.40
CA MET A 220 -4.63 9.28 3.34
C MET A 220 -6.04 9.79 3.58
N ARG A 221 -6.94 8.94 4.11
CA ARG A 221 -8.31 9.34 4.50
C ARG A 221 -8.31 10.29 5.70
N ASP A 222 -7.47 10.01 6.71
CA ASP A 222 -7.28 10.90 7.85
C ASP A 222 -6.74 12.27 7.41
N TYR A 223 -5.78 12.29 6.47
CA TYR A 223 -5.29 13.54 5.87
C TYR A 223 -6.39 14.27 5.12
N GLN A 224 -7.27 13.56 4.40
CA GLN A 224 -8.42 14.15 3.73
C GLN A 224 -9.34 14.86 4.73
N GLN A 225 -9.71 14.18 5.82
CA GLN A 225 -10.54 14.75 6.88
C GLN A 225 -9.86 15.95 7.56
N TYR A 226 -8.54 15.87 7.79
CA TYR A 226 -7.78 16.99 8.34
C TYR A 226 -7.84 18.23 7.44
N PHE A 227 -7.73 18.04 6.13
CA PHE A 227 -7.66 19.13 5.16
C PHE A 227 -9.01 19.72 4.80
N THR A 228 -10.06 18.89 4.67
CA THR A 228 -11.41 19.33 4.28
C THR A 228 -12.36 19.55 5.45
N GLY A 229 -12.04 18.99 6.62
CA GLY A 229 -12.93 18.96 7.78
C GLY A 229 -13.94 17.81 7.75
N GLU A 230 -14.07 17.09 6.64
CA GLU A 230 -15.14 16.13 6.39
C GLU A 230 -14.56 14.75 6.02
N ARG A 231 -15.19 13.70 6.53
CA ARG A 231 -14.83 12.32 6.23
C ARG A 231 -15.69 11.79 5.09
N ILE A 232 -15.07 11.53 3.96
CA ILE A 232 -15.73 11.12 2.70
C ILE A 232 -15.20 9.77 2.20
N ASP A 233 -15.11 8.79 3.09
CA ASP A 233 -14.49 7.47 2.80
C ASP A 233 -15.07 6.78 1.56
N GLY A 234 -16.40 6.83 1.36
CA GLY A 234 -17.06 6.23 0.22
C GLY A 234 -16.67 6.81 -1.14
N MET A 235 -16.19 8.05 -1.17
CA MET A 235 -15.81 8.72 -2.43
C MET A 235 -14.45 8.27 -2.97
N PHE A 236 -13.55 7.79 -2.12
CA PHE A 236 -12.31 7.19 -2.59
C PHE A 236 -12.57 5.97 -3.49
N GLY A 237 -13.60 5.17 -3.14
CA GLY A 237 -14.07 4.08 -4.00
C GLY A 237 -14.66 4.56 -5.32
N ALA A 238 -15.47 5.62 -5.30
CA ALA A 238 -16.08 6.18 -6.51
C ALA A 238 -15.04 6.79 -7.46
N VAL A 239 -14.03 7.49 -6.94
CA VAL A 239 -12.91 8.00 -7.76
C VAL A 239 -12.03 6.86 -8.26
N GLY A 240 -11.96 5.73 -7.57
CA GLY A 240 -11.31 4.50 -8.03
C GLY A 240 -11.85 3.96 -9.36
N ILE A 241 -13.09 4.31 -9.74
CA ILE A 241 -13.68 3.98 -11.05
C ILE A 241 -12.80 4.53 -12.19
N ILE A 242 -12.19 5.71 -12.02
CA ILE A 242 -11.27 6.28 -13.02
C ILE A 242 -10.08 5.33 -13.23
N GLY A 243 -9.55 4.77 -12.14
CA GLY A 243 -8.48 3.76 -12.20
C GLY A 243 -8.90 2.51 -12.98
N SER A 244 -10.16 2.09 -12.86
CA SER A 244 -10.69 0.95 -13.62
C SER A 244 -10.74 1.23 -15.11
N PHE A 245 -11.12 2.44 -15.53
CA PHE A 245 -11.04 2.84 -16.93
C PHE A 245 -9.60 2.87 -17.45
N ILE A 246 -8.67 3.44 -16.70
CA ILE A 246 -7.25 3.44 -17.06
C ILE A 246 -6.73 2.00 -17.15
N GLY A 247 -7.10 1.14 -16.19
CA GLY A 247 -6.76 -0.29 -16.18
C GLY A 247 -7.27 -1.04 -17.40
N MET A 248 -8.44 -0.69 -17.92
CA MET A 248 -8.99 -1.27 -19.15
C MET A 248 -8.11 -0.96 -20.37
N PHE A 249 -7.66 0.29 -20.53
CA PHE A 249 -6.76 0.66 -21.63
C PHE A 249 -5.35 0.11 -21.45
N THR A 250 -4.79 0.22 -20.25
CA THR A 250 -3.44 -0.29 -19.98
C THR A 250 -3.36 -1.81 -20.02
N GLY A 251 -4.47 -2.51 -19.70
CA GLY A 251 -4.57 -3.96 -19.82
C GLY A 251 -4.46 -4.49 -21.27
N MET A 252 -4.70 -3.63 -22.26
CA MET A 252 -4.54 -3.99 -23.68
C MET A 252 -3.08 -3.89 -24.16
N VAL A 253 -2.22 -3.18 -23.42
CA VAL A 253 -0.85 -2.88 -23.88
C VAL A 253 0.01 -4.13 -23.96
N LEU A 254 -0.01 -4.99 -22.95
CA LEU A 254 0.78 -6.23 -22.95
C LEU A 254 0.37 -7.21 -24.06
N PRO A 255 -0.93 -7.52 -24.25
CA PRO A 255 -1.36 -8.33 -25.41
C PRO A 255 -0.95 -7.71 -26.75
N THR A 256 -1.01 -6.38 -26.88
CA THR A 256 -0.55 -5.68 -28.09
C THR A 256 0.95 -5.87 -28.29
N ILE A 257 1.77 -5.77 -27.24
CA ILE A 257 3.21 -6.04 -27.31
C ILE A 257 3.46 -7.47 -27.75
N TYR A 258 2.72 -8.45 -27.23
CA TYR A 258 2.84 -9.85 -27.65
C TYR A 258 2.57 -10.02 -29.13
N GLN A 259 1.48 -9.43 -29.66
CA GLN A 259 1.13 -9.48 -31.09
C GLN A 259 2.19 -8.78 -31.96
N MET A 260 2.69 -7.61 -31.54
CA MET A 260 3.74 -6.88 -32.27
C MET A 260 5.04 -7.67 -32.35
N LEU A 261 5.32 -8.53 -31.38
CA LEU A 261 6.49 -9.42 -31.39
C LEU A 261 6.24 -10.71 -32.15
N GLY A 262 5.02 -10.93 -32.66
CA GLY A 262 4.68 -12.10 -33.47
C GLY A 262 4.09 -13.27 -32.68
N LEU A 263 3.70 -13.04 -31.40
CA LEU A 263 2.94 -14.02 -30.64
C LEU A 263 1.46 -13.82 -30.96
N GLU A 264 0.95 -14.67 -31.84
CA GLU A 264 -0.46 -14.74 -32.22
C GLU A 264 -1.20 -15.76 -31.36
N ASP A 265 -2.27 -16.38 -31.91
CA ASP A 265 -3.06 -17.38 -31.17
C ASP A 265 -2.28 -18.69 -30.93
N ASN A 266 -1.19 -18.94 -31.64
CA ASN A 266 -0.35 -20.12 -31.46
C ASN A 266 0.88 -19.82 -30.61
N TYR A 267 0.87 -20.30 -29.38
CA TYR A 267 1.96 -20.16 -28.41
C TYR A 267 3.14 -21.14 -28.64
N ASP A 268 3.04 -22.08 -29.60
CA ASP A 268 4.12 -23.04 -29.89
C ASP A 268 5.37 -22.35 -30.42
N VAL A 269 5.24 -21.12 -30.96
CA VAL A 269 6.40 -20.29 -31.34
C VAL A 269 7.36 -20.04 -30.15
N LEU A 270 6.89 -20.12 -28.91
CA LEU A 270 7.73 -20.01 -27.73
C LEU A 270 8.66 -21.22 -27.50
N GLU A 271 8.47 -22.32 -28.21
CA GLU A 271 9.43 -23.44 -28.23
C GLU A 271 10.74 -23.04 -28.91
N VAL A 272 10.67 -22.09 -29.85
CA VAL A 272 11.86 -21.55 -30.52
C VAL A 272 12.65 -20.67 -29.57
N ALA A 273 13.86 -21.07 -29.21
CA ALA A 273 14.68 -20.43 -28.20
C ALA A 273 14.93 -18.94 -28.48
N SER A 274 15.32 -18.61 -29.73
CA SER A 274 15.60 -17.21 -30.11
C SER A 274 14.36 -16.31 -29.96
N PHE A 275 13.21 -16.77 -30.42
CA PHE A 275 11.96 -16.03 -30.29
C PHE A 275 11.57 -15.80 -28.82
N ARG A 276 11.71 -16.85 -28.00
CA ARG A 276 11.42 -16.78 -26.55
C ARG A 276 12.37 -15.84 -25.84
N GLU A 277 13.66 -15.85 -26.18
CA GLU A 277 14.67 -14.94 -25.60
C GLU A 277 14.36 -13.49 -25.95
N ASP A 278 14.12 -13.18 -27.23
CA ASP A 278 13.73 -11.83 -27.68
C ASP A 278 12.45 -11.35 -26.95
N MET A 279 11.45 -12.22 -26.79
CA MET A 279 10.23 -11.93 -26.08
C MET A 279 10.51 -11.62 -24.60
N PHE A 280 11.31 -12.44 -23.92
CA PHE A 280 11.63 -12.25 -22.50
C PHE A 280 12.41 -10.95 -22.27
N ASP A 281 13.35 -10.63 -23.14
CA ASP A 281 14.12 -9.39 -23.07
C ASP A 281 13.21 -8.16 -23.14
N VAL A 282 12.27 -8.13 -24.09
CA VAL A 282 11.30 -7.03 -24.21
C VAL A 282 10.40 -6.96 -22.98
N LEU A 283 9.91 -8.09 -22.48
CA LEU A 283 9.03 -8.12 -21.32
C LEU A 283 9.75 -7.67 -20.03
N ILE A 284 11.00 -8.05 -19.83
CA ILE A 284 11.78 -7.62 -18.69
C ILE A 284 12.06 -6.11 -18.76
N ILE A 285 12.45 -5.61 -19.94
CA ILE A 285 12.67 -4.17 -20.12
C ILE A 285 11.37 -3.39 -19.86
N ALA A 286 10.24 -3.83 -20.41
CA ALA A 286 8.94 -3.23 -20.17
C ALA A 286 8.58 -3.23 -18.68
N ALA A 287 8.84 -4.32 -17.97
CA ALA A 287 8.57 -4.44 -16.54
C ALA A 287 9.49 -3.54 -15.69
N VAL A 288 10.79 -3.41 -16.05
CA VAL A 288 11.71 -2.47 -15.40
C VAL A 288 11.21 -1.03 -15.55
N ILE A 289 10.78 -0.66 -16.78
CA ILE A 289 10.20 0.65 -17.04
C ILE A 289 8.93 0.84 -16.21
N GLY A 290 8.04 -0.14 -16.18
CA GLY A 290 6.82 -0.11 -15.38
C GLY A 290 7.12 0.05 -13.88
N ALA A 291 8.01 -0.73 -13.33
CA ALA A 291 8.41 -0.66 -11.93
C ALA A 291 9.09 0.69 -11.58
N ALA A 292 9.92 1.22 -12.47
CA ALA A 292 10.53 2.54 -12.30
C ALA A 292 9.48 3.65 -12.34
N LEU A 293 8.53 3.60 -13.26
CA LEU A 293 7.43 4.56 -13.36
C LEU A 293 6.47 4.46 -12.15
N ASN A 294 6.24 3.27 -11.61
CA ASN A 294 5.51 3.06 -10.36
C ASN A 294 6.21 3.76 -9.18
N PHE A 295 7.54 3.63 -9.11
CA PHE A 295 8.34 4.18 -8.03
C PHE A 295 8.39 5.71 -8.00
N VAL A 296 8.45 6.39 -9.16
CA VAL A 296 8.67 7.84 -9.26
C VAL A 296 7.66 8.66 -8.44
N PRO A 297 6.34 8.45 -8.48
CA PRO A 297 5.40 9.19 -7.66
C PRO A 297 5.66 9.05 -6.16
N TYR A 298 6.11 7.89 -5.69
CA TYR A 298 6.37 7.65 -4.27
C TYR A 298 7.54 8.46 -3.71
N LEU A 299 8.43 8.99 -4.53
CA LEU A 299 9.45 9.94 -4.10
C LEU A 299 8.84 11.22 -3.49
N PHE A 300 7.65 11.60 -3.95
CA PHE A 300 6.90 12.75 -3.46
C PHE A 300 5.98 12.44 -2.26
N TYR A 301 5.94 11.17 -1.83
CA TYR A 301 5.14 10.76 -0.68
C TYR A 301 5.87 11.17 0.61
N ASP A 302 5.38 12.22 1.27
CA ASP A 302 6.00 12.81 2.46
C ASP A 302 5.18 12.63 3.76
N LEU A 303 4.17 11.73 3.75
CA LEU A 303 3.36 11.41 4.93
C LEU A 303 4.11 10.41 5.83
N THR A 304 4.88 10.95 6.75
CA THR A 304 5.60 10.16 7.76
C THR A 304 4.69 9.83 8.94
N GLU A 305 5.06 8.85 9.77
CA GLU A 305 4.32 8.50 10.99
C GLU A 305 4.20 9.68 11.95
N THR A 306 5.23 10.49 12.08
CA THR A 306 5.21 11.71 12.92
C THR A 306 4.15 12.69 12.43
N LYS A 307 4.09 12.91 11.12
CA LYS A 307 3.11 13.79 10.49
C LYS A 307 1.69 13.24 10.65
N GLN A 308 1.53 11.93 10.49
CA GLN A 308 0.25 11.24 10.68
C GLN A 308 -0.25 11.33 12.12
N ARG A 309 0.62 11.10 13.12
CA ARG A 309 0.26 11.28 14.54
C ARG A 309 -0.22 12.70 14.83
N GLY A 310 0.45 13.71 14.25
CA GLY A 310 0.02 15.11 14.37
C GLY A 310 -1.37 15.34 13.79
N ILE A 311 -1.66 14.78 12.61
CA ILE A 311 -2.97 14.85 11.94
C ILE A 311 -4.05 14.22 12.83
N VAL A 312 -3.83 13.01 13.32
CA VAL A 312 -4.78 12.29 14.18
C VAL A 312 -5.07 13.06 15.47
N LYS A 313 -4.05 13.68 16.10
CA LYS A 313 -4.26 14.54 17.28
C LYS A 313 -5.14 15.74 16.97
N VAL A 314 -4.92 16.42 15.87
CA VAL A 314 -5.78 17.54 15.45
C VAL A 314 -7.21 17.08 15.19
N LEU A 315 -7.40 15.93 14.55
CA LEU A 315 -8.73 15.37 14.30
C LEU A 315 -9.45 15.03 15.62
N LYS A 316 -8.75 14.44 16.59
CA LYS A 316 -9.30 14.18 17.93
C LYS A 316 -9.72 15.49 18.63
N ILE A 317 -8.88 16.51 18.60
CA ILE A 317 -9.20 17.81 19.19
C ILE A 317 -10.44 18.42 18.51
N ARG A 318 -10.54 18.38 17.17
CA ARG A 318 -11.72 18.86 16.46
C ARG A 318 -12.99 18.11 16.85
N ALA A 319 -12.93 16.78 16.95
CA ALA A 319 -14.06 15.97 17.39
C ALA A 319 -14.53 16.35 18.80
N MET A 320 -13.60 16.59 19.72
CA MET A 320 -13.93 17.02 21.09
C MET A 320 -14.61 18.39 21.13
N PHE A 321 -14.15 19.34 20.32
CA PHE A 321 -14.81 20.66 20.23
C PHE A 321 -16.21 20.55 19.63
N GLU A 322 -16.41 19.66 18.67
CA GLU A 322 -17.70 19.40 18.06
C GLU A 322 -18.67 18.74 19.07
N ASP A 323 -18.21 17.74 19.81
CA ASP A 323 -18.96 17.10 20.89
C ASP A 323 -19.32 18.07 22.00
N TYR A 324 -18.43 19.01 22.36
CA TYR A 324 -18.70 20.09 23.30
C TYR A 324 -19.79 21.04 22.77
N GLY A 325 -19.69 21.44 21.50
CA GLY A 325 -20.70 22.30 20.87
C GLY A 325 -22.10 21.64 20.78
N ASN A 326 -22.13 20.31 20.69
CA ASN A 326 -23.38 19.53 20.67
C ASN A 326 -23.91 19.13 22.09
N GLY A 327 -23.20 19.50 23.17
CA GLY A 327 -23.59 19.17 24.53
C GLY A 327 -23.45 17.68 24.89
N ILE A 328 -22.65 16.93 24.15
CA ILE A 328 -22.47 15.47 24.30
C ILE A 328 -21.21 15.12 25.13
N LEU A 329 -20.45 16.12 25.54
CA LEU A 329 -19.20 15.89 26.26
C LEU A 329 -19.44 15.14 27.58
N ARG A 330 -18.85 13.96 27.72
CA ARG A 330 -18.87 13.17 28.96
C ARG A 330 -17.66 13.51 29.79
N ASP A 331 -17.77 13.30 31.13
CA ASP A 331 -16.66 13.57 32.06
C ASP A 331 -15.37 12.85 31.69
N GLU A 332 -15.46 11.61 31.16
CA GLU A 332 -14.35 10.85 30.65
C GLU A 332 -13.66 11.53 29.44
N SER A 333 -14.43 12.22 28.60
CA SER A 333 -13.92 12.96 27.44
C SER A 333 -13.16 14.23 27.85
N ILE A 334 -13.47 14.81 29.03
CA ILE A 334 -12.73 15.96 29.55
C ILE A 334 -11.31 15.55 29.97
N VAL A 335 -11.17 14.39 30.63
CA VAL A 335 -9.85 13.87 31.02
C VAL A 335 -9.01 13.58 29.76
N GLU A 336 -9.58 12.90 28.76
CA GLU A 336 -8.90 12.64 27.51
C GLU A 336 -8.53 13.96 26.77
N ALA A 337 -9.39 14.98 26.82
CA ALA A 337 -9.09 16.29 26.23
C ALA A 337 -7.93 16.99 26.96
N ILE A 338 -7.85 16.90 28.27
CA ILE A 338 -6.75 17.45 29.07
C ILE A 338 -5.45 16.74 28.73
N ASP A 339 -5.46 15.40 28.67
CA ASP A 339 -4.29 14.59 28.30
C ASP A 339 -3.78 14.93 26.88
N ILE A 340 -4.69 15.12 25.92
CA ILE A 340 -4.32 15.51 24.54
C ILE A 340 -3.76 16.94 24.51
N ILE A 341 -4.32 17.87 25.29
CA ILE A 341 -3.82 19.25 25.40
C ILE A 341 -2.44 19.26 26.05
N ASP A 342 -2.24 18.49 27.11
CA ASP A 342 -0.96 18.39 27.80
C ASP A 342 0.10 17.73 26.91
N GLU A 343 -0.27 16.68 26.17
CA GLU A 343 0.61 16.07 25.16
C GLU A 343 0.92 17.06 24.02
N ALA A 344 -0.06 17.83 23.56
CA ALA A 344 0.16 18.89 22.58
C ALA A 344 1.05 20.01 23.11
N ASN A 345 0.91 20.38 24.40
CA ASN A 345 1.77 21.36 25.04
C ASN A 345 3.20 20.84 25.22
N LEU A 346 3.38 19.56 25.57
CA LEU A 346 4.68 18.90 25.60
C LEU A 346 5.31 18.90 24.19
N LEU A 347 4.56 18.53 23.16
CA LEU A 347 4.99 18.57 21.77
C LEU A 347 5.27 20.01 21.28
N TYR A 348 4.56 21.01 21.80
CA TYR A 348 4.83 22.41 21.50
C TYR A 348 6.11 22.89 22.18
N LYS A 349 6.40 22.46 23.40
CA LYS A 349 7.71 22.65 24.04
C LYS A 349 8.82 21.95 23.27
N ASP A 350 8.60 20.70 22.87
CA ASP A 350 9.55 19.95 22.04
C ASP A 350 9.62 20.46 20.62
N ARG A 351 8.60 21.18 20.11
CA ARG A 351 8.64 21.82 18.79
C ARG A 351 9.71 22.89 18.68
N THR A 352 10.10 23.50 19.81
CA THR A 352 11.31 24.36 19.85
C THR A 352 12.58 23.53 19.69
N LEU A 353 12.56 22.26 20.08
CA LEU A 353 13.65 21.29 19.89
C LEU A 353 13.63 20.62 18.50
N MET A 354 12.45 20.56 17.85
CA MET A 354 12.28 19.95 16.51
C MET A 354 12.40 20.97 15.35
N THR A 355 13.05 22.08 15.57
CA THR A 355 13.28 23.08 14.51
C THR A 355 14.00 22.45 13.34
N THR A 356 13.38 22.49 12.16
CA THR A 356 13.96 21.97 10.91
C THR A 356 14.75 23.06 10.17
N LYS A 357 15.64 22.63 9.26
CA LYS A 357 16.30 23.60 8.34
C LYS A 357 15.29 24.39 7.51
N ASP A 358 14.12 23.84 7.24
CA ASP A 358 13.08 24.52 6.47
C ASP A 358 12.40 25.63 7.25
N ASP A 359 12.27 25.50 8.58
CA ASP A 359 11.76 26.57 9.43
C ASP A 359 12.71 27.77 9.46
N ILE A 360 14.02 27.49 9.50
CA ILE A 360 15.05 28.54 9.39
C ILE A 360 14.95 29.23 8.04
N LYS A 361 14.83 28.49 6.92
CA LYS A 361 14.68 29.07 5.58
C LYS A 361 13.38 29.87 5.43
N LYS A 362 12.27 29.41 6.04
CA LYS A 362 11.01 30.16 6.05
C LYS A 362 11.17 31.48 6.79
N ALA A 363 11.81 31.48 7.95
CA ALA A 363 12.10 32.69 8.72
C ALA A 363 13.03 33.65 7.93
N GLU A 364 14.02 33.13 7.22
CA GLU A 364 14.92 33.92 6.35
C GLU A 364 14.19 34.57 5.16
N ARG A 365 13.08 33.98 4.69
CA ARG A 365 12.26 34.52 3.59
C ARG A 365 11.17 35.50 4.02
N LEU A 366 10.91 35.65 5.33
CA LEU A 366 9.91 36.62 5.81
C LEU A 366 10.27 38.04 5.35
N PRO A 367 9.32 38.75 4.76
CA PRO A 367 9.56 40.17 4.40
C PRO A 367 9.70 40.98 5.71
N ALA A 368 10.68 41.85 5.77
CA ALA A 368 10.90 42.75 6.89
C ALA A 368 11.16 44.17 6.32
N ARG A 369 10.18 45.03 6.46
CA ARG A 369 10.21 46.41 5.88
C ARG A 369 10.56 47.46 6.95
N THR A 370 10.07 47.29 8.17
CA THR A 370 10.33 48.20 9.29
C THR A 370 11.59 47.80 10.09
N PRO A 371 12.23 48.73 10.80
CA PRO A 371 13.34 48.40 11.69
C PRO A 371 12.98 47.35 12.75
N GLU A 372 11.77 47.43 13.31
CA GLU A 372 11.25 46.48 14.31
C GLU A 372 11.05 45.09 13.73
N GLU A 373 10.51 45.00 12.51
CA GLU A 373 10.37 43.72 11.80
C GLU A 373 11.73 43.10 11.46
N LYS A 374 12.73 43.89 11.14
CA LYS A 374 14.10 43.42 10.88
C LYS A 374 14.74 42.85 12.15
N GLU A 375 14.52 43.51 13.28
CA GLU A 375 15.03 43.06 14.57
C GLU A 375 14.33 41.78 15.03
N PHE A 376 12.99 41.72 14.91
CA PHE A 376 12.20 40.50 15.17
C PHE A 376 12.70 39.34 14.31
N LYS A 377 12.81 39.54 13.00
CA LYS A 377 13.30 38.50 12.09
C LYS A 377 14.71 38.02 12.46
N LYS A 378 15.60 38.91 12.82
CA LYS A 378 16.97 38.56 13.25
C LYS A 378 16.97 37.72 14.52
N ASN A 379 16.15 38.11 15.50
CA ASN A 379 16.03 37.39 16.78
C ASN A 379 15.39 36.03 16.57
N GLU A 380 14.37 35.91 15.72
CA GLU A 380 13.70 34.64 15.41
C GLU A 380 14.64 33.67 14.67
N ILE A 381 15.40 34.13 13.71
CA ILE A 381 16.40 33.30 13.03
C ILE A 381 17.48 32.83 14.01
N LYS A 382 17.91 33.68 14.94
CA LYS A 382 18.88 33.32 15.96
C LYS A 382 18.32 32.24 16.91
N ARG A 383 17.06 32.38 17.34
CA ARG A 383 16.34 31.41 18.16
C ARG A 383 16.22 30.05 17.48
N LEU A 384 15.77 30.04 16.23
CA LEU A 384 15.59 28.83 15.43
C LEU A 384 16.92 28.10 15.17
N LYS A 385 18.01 28.84 14.90
CA LYS A 385 19.35 28.26 14.72
C LYS A 385 19.90 27.66 16.01
N ALA A 386 19.65 28.29 17.15
CA ALA A 386 20.02 27.76 18.46
C ALA A 386 19.27 26.47 18.78
N ALA A 387 17.95 26.47 18.61
CA ALA A 387 17.08 25.30 18.84
C ALA A 387 17.46 24.13 17.91
N TYR A 388 17.77 24.40 16.65
CA TYR A 388 18.22 23.39 15.69
C TYR A 388 19.57 22.75 16.09
N LYS A 389 20.47 23.57 16.60
CA LYS A 389 21.78 23.09 17.09
C LYS A 389 21.62 22.21 18.32
N GLU A 390 20.76 22.61 19.26
CA GLU A 390 20.49 21.87 20.50
C GLU A 390 19.84 20.50 20.19
N PHE A 391 18.84 20.47 19.32
CA PHE A 391 18.20 19.23 18.83
C PHE A 391 19.20 18.25 18.20
N ASN A 392 20.09 18.74 17.34
CA ASN A 392 21.11 17.89 16.71
C ASN A 392 22.19 17.41 17.70
N THR A 393 22.42 18.14 18.78
CA THR A 393 23.38 17.75 19.82
C THR A 393 22.81 16.66 20.72
N GLN A 394 21.52 16.76 21.07
CA GLN A 394 20.81 15.75 21.88
C GLN A 394 20.62 14.44 21.11
N ASN A 395 20.28 14.50 19.81
CA ASN A 395 20.11 13.30 18.97
C ASN A 395 21.44 12.60 18.60
N ARG A 396 22.59 13.25 18.75
CA ARG A 396 23.91 12.59 18.60
C ARG A 396 24.38 11.86 19.86
N GLY A 397 23.72 12.08 20.99
CA GLY A 397 24.04 11.47 22.28
C GLY A 397 23.23 10.23 22.64
N ASN A 398 22.21 9.85 21.85
CA ASN A 398 21.44 8.62 22.02
C ASN A 398 21.68 7.71 20.81
N PRO A 399 22.46 6.59 20.97
CA PRO A 399 22.64 5.57 19.93
C PRO A 399 21.36 4.77 19.66
#